data_d5f62a56e616f55a1ac5caa98a6be0ea
#
_entry.id   d5f62a56e616f55a1ac5caa98a6be0ea
#
_cell.length_a   1.000
_cell.length_b   1.000
_cell.length_c   1.000
_cell.angle_alpha   90.00
_cell.angle_beta   90.00
_cell.angle_gamma   90.00
#
_symmetry.space_group_name_H-M   'P 1'
#
loop_
_entity.id
_entity.type
_entity.pdbx_description
1 polymer ?
#
loop_
_entity_poly.entity_id
_entity_poly.type
_entity_poly.pdbx_seq_one_letter_code
_entity_poly.pdbx_strand_id
1 'polypeptide(L)'
;MSTLTLDEKHRRAGLATKHRKQALRTAAFMSPWLIGFAVFFAYPLLSTIYFSFMHYDGFKPPTWSGTKNWTYVFEHYPLFWPAMRNTLWLVVVVVTLRVAFGLGIGLLITKIKTGTGIFRTLFYLPYLAPPVAATMSFAFLLNPGTGPVNSFLEKIGIPAPGWFNDPTWSKPALTLLFLWGIGDLMVIFMAALLDVPREQYEAAELDGASAWQRFRYVTLPNISPIIMFAVVTGVIQAMQCYTQPLIAGKVASGVIQGAGTQFEPGYPDKSTLTLPQLVYNLGFQRFDYGSACVIALVLFVLSMAFTAFLMRRRGGLIQAGD
;
A
#
# COMPACT_ATOMS: atom_id res chain seq x y z
N MET A 1 43.27 25.30 33.95
CA MET A 1 43.18 23.83 33.84
C MET A 1 42.67 23.32 35.17
N SER A 2 41.38 23.04 35.36
CA SER A 2 40.83 22.53 36.62
C SER A 2 41.08 21.01 36.69
N THR A 3 41.98 20.62 37.60
CA THR A 3 42.23 19.21 37.94
C THR A 3 41.04 18.68 38.70
N LEU A 4 40.26 17.76 38.04
CA LEU A 4 39.20 17.01 38.71
C LEU A 4 39.74 16.27 39.92
N THR A 5 39.08 16.37 41.08
CA THR A 5 39.44 15.65 42.30
C THR A 5 39.33 14.12 42.08
N LEU A 6 40.13 13.35 42.80
CA LEU A 6 40.12 11.86 42.71
C LEU A 6 38.73 11.28 42.92
N ASP A 7 37.91 11.88 43.76
CA ASP A 7 36.56 11.47 44.09
C ASP A 7 35.59 11.67 42.89
N GLU A 8 35.72 12.76 42.12
CA GLU A 8 34.98 13.01 40.91
C GLU A 8 35.33 12.01 39.79
N LYS A 9 36.62 11.62 39.68
CA LYS A 9 37.05 10.58 38.72
C LYS A 9 36.46 9.22 39.06
N HIS A 10 36.46 8.82 40.33
CA HIS A 10 35.83 7.54 40.77
C HIS A 10 34.32 7.53 40.56
N ARG A 11 33.63 8.62 40.82
CA ARG A 11 32.18 8.78 40.61
C ARG A 11 31.82 8.73 39.13
N ARG A 12 32.59 9.38 38.24
CA ARG A 12 32.43 9.30 36.78
C ARG A 12 32.69 7.89 36.24
N ALA A 13 33.72 7.21 36.71
CA ALA A 13 34.01 5.82 36.34
C ALA A 13 32.89 4.86 36.78
N GLY A 14 32.35 5.04 38.00
CA GLY A 14 31.22 4.27 38.50
C GLY A 14 29.91 4.47 37.67
N LEU A 15 29.64 5.75 37.29
CA LEU A 15 28.50 6.06 36.42
C LEU A 15 28.68 5.48 35.02
N ALA A 16 29.86 5.59 34.41
CA ALA A 16 30.17 5.02 33.12
C ALA A 16 29.99 3.47 33.10
N THR A 17 30.44 2.79 34.19
CA THR A 17 30.26 1.33 34.33
C THR A 17 28.81 0.94 34.49
N LYS A 18 28.02 1.74 35.23
CA LYS A 18 26.56 1.51 35.39
C LYS A 18 25.81 1.71 34.08
N HIS A 19 26.11 2.78 33.33
CA HIS A 19 25.53 3.02 32.00
C HIS A 19 25.90 1.91 31.02
N ARG A 20 27.16 1.44 31.03
CA ARG A 20 27.58 0.31 30.17
C ARG A 20 26.83 -0.99 30.48
N LYS A 21 26.65 -1.30 31.78
CA LYS A 21 25.88 -2.49 32.20
C LYS A 21 24.41 -2.37 31.80
N GLN A 22 23.81 -1.18 31.92
CA GLN A 22 22.43 -0.96 31.45
C GLN A 22 22.33 -1.08 29.93
N ALA A 23 23.25 -0.47 29.18
CA ALA A 23 23.28 -0.57 27.71
C ALA A 23 23.43 -2.04 27.25
N LEU A 24 24.30 -2.83 27.90
CA LEU A 24 24.46 -4.25 27.61
C LEU A 24 23.20 -5.07 27.92
N ARG A 25 22.51 -4.79 29.02
CA ARG A 25 21.23 -5.46 29.35
C ARG A 25 20.16 -5.10 28.33
N THR A 26 20.06 -3.82 27.97
CA THR A 26 19.10 -3.36 26.93
C THR A 26 19.43 -4.00 25.57
N ALA A 27 20.70 -4.02 25.18
CA ALA A 27 21.14 -4.66 23.93
C ALA A 27 20.85 -6.18 23.92
N ALA A 28 21.08 -6.87 25.06
CA ALA A 28 20.76 -8.29 25.20
C ALA A 28 19.24 -8.53 25.09
N PHE A 29 18.41 -7.66 25.65
CA PHE A 29 16.96 -7.75 25.56
C PHE A 29 16.44 -7.46 24.15
N MET A 30 17.09 -6.54 23.43
CA MET A 30 16.75 -6.18 22.04
C MET A 30 17.37 -7.12 21.01
N SER A 31 18.33 -7.99 21.41
CA SER A 31 19.10 -8.81 20.47
C SER A 31 18.25 -9.72 19.57
N PRO A 32 17.16 -10.38 20.02
CA PRO A 32 16.34 -11.19 19.11
C PRO A 32 15.72 -10.36 17.99
N TRP A 33 15.24 -9.15 18.31
CA TRP A 33 14.69 -8.23 17.32
C TRP A 33 15.79 -7.69 16.38
N LEU A 34 16.95 -7.28 16.92
CA LEU A 34 18.07 -6.77 16.13
C LEU A 34 18.61 -7.83 15.16
N ILE A 35 18.75 -9.07 15.62
CA ILE A 35 19.17 -10.18 14.77
C ILE A 35 18.13 -10.45 13.67
N GLY A 36 16.84 -10.51 14.03
CA GLY A 36 15.76 -10.66 13.06
C GLY A 36 15.76 -9.54 12.02
N PHE A 37 15.91 -8.29 12.46
CA PHE A 37 16.03 -7.14 11.55
C PHE A 37 17.26 -7.24 10.64
N ALA A 38 18.42 -7.57 11.18
CA ALA A 38 19.65 -7.69 10.41
C ALA A 38 19.56 -8.79 9.34
N VAL A 39 19.03 -9.96 9.70
CA VAL A 39 18.97 -11.14 8.81
C VAL A 39 17.84 -11.01 7.78
N PHE A 40 16.65 -10.59 8.19
CA PHE A 40 15.46 -10.63 7.34
C PHE A 40 15.14 -9.30 6.64
N PHE A 41 15.76 -8.19 7.08
CA PHE A 41 15.54 -6.87 6.49
C PHE A 41 16.81 -6.25 5.93
N ALA A 42 17.83 -6.03 6.77
CA ALA A 42 19.04 -5.32 6.36
C ALA A 42 19.83 -6.11 5.32
N TYR A 43 20.05 -7.40 5.54
CA TYR A 43 20.80 -8.25 4.61
C TYR A 43 20.13 -8.36 3.23
N PRO A 44 18.81 -8.68 3.08
CA PRO A 44 18.16 -8.69 1.78
C PRO A 44 18.18 -7.34 1.07
N LEU A 45 17.99 -6.23 1.81
CA LEU A 45 18.04 -4.89 1.23
C LEU A 45 19.44 -4.57 0.68
N LEU A 46 20.49 -4.84 1.46
CA LEU A 46 21.87 -4.63 1.02
C LEU A 46 22.23 -5.54 -0.16
N SER A 47 21.76 -6.79 -0.14
CA SER A 47 21.92 -7.72 -1.26
C SER A 47 21.20 -7.23 -2.52
N THR A 48 20.00 -6.66 -2.39
CA THR A 48 19.27 -6.07 -3.52
C THR A 48 20.03 -4.88 -4.11
N ILE A 49 20.62 -4.02 -3.25
CA ILE A 49 21.48 -2.91 -3.70
C ILE A 49 22.71 -3.47 -4.44
N TYR A 50 23.37 -4.46 -3.87
CA TYR A 50 24.56 -5.09 -4.48
C TYR A 50 24.23 -5.70 -5.85
N PHE A 51 23.17 -6.54 -5.94
CA PHE A 51 22.79 -7.19 -7.19
C PHE A 51 22.29 -6.22 -8.26
N SER A 52 21.82 -5.05 -7.91
CA SER A 52 21.43 -4.03 -8.90
C SER A 52 22.60 -3.57 -9.78
N PHE A 53 23.85 -3.73 -9.31
CA PHE A 53 25.08 -3.42 -10.03
C PHE A 53 25.76 -4.65 -10.63
N MET A 54 25.13 -5.83 -10.52
CA MET A 54 25.67 -7.10 -11.00
C MET A 54 24.85 -7.63 -12.16
N HIS A 55 25.52 -8.30 -13.08
CA HIS A 55 24.85 -9.22 -14.00
C HIS A 55 24.69 -10.56 -13.27
N TYR A 56 23.44 -10.92 -12.94
CA TYR A 56 23.12 -12.10 -12.15
C TYR A 56 21.85 -12.77 -12.66
N ASP A 57 21.95 -14.04 -13.04
CA ASP A 57 20.89 -14.89 -13.57
C ASP A 57 20.36 -15.92 -12.52
N GLY A 58 20.91 -15.91 -11.29
CA GLY A 58 20.55 -16.85 -10.24
C GLY A 58 21.28 -18.20 -10.31
N PHE A 59 21.95 -18.52 -11.40
CA PHE A 59 22.64 -19.81 -11.63
C PHE A 59 24.15 -19.69 -11.64
N LYS A 60 24.66 -18.61 -12.22
CA LYS A 60 26.10 -18.35 -12.32
C LYS A 60 26.54 -17.34 -11.26
N PRO A 61 27.83 -17.36 -10.85
CA PRO A 61 28.34 -16.33 -9.98
C PRO A 61 28.07 -14.92 -10.53
N PRO A 62 27.63 -13.97 -9.70
CA PRO A 62 27.35 -12.60 -10.13
C PRO A 62 28.64 -11.92 -10.66
N THR A 63 28.55 -11.24 -11.79
CA THR A 63 29.65 -10.48 -12.38
C THR A 63 29.36 -8.98 -12.35
N TRP A 64 30.38 -8.15 -12.11
CA TRP A 64 30.21 -6.72 -12.03
C TRP A 64 29.72 -6.11 -13.35
N SER A 65 28.60 -5.44 -13.34
CA SER A 65 27.96 -4.79 -14.49
C SER A 65 27.98 -3.25 -14.42
N GLY A 66 28.36 -2.69 -13.27
CA GLY A 66 28.26 -1.25 -13.03
C GLY A 66 26.82 -0.75 -13.13
N THR A 67 26.59 0.36 -13.83
CA THR A 67 25.26 0.97 -13.98
C THR A 67 24.45 0.43 -15.17
N LYS A 68 24.90 -0.61 -15.85
CA LYS A 68 24.24 -1.13 -17.07
C LYS A 68 22.79 -1.55 -16.84
N ASN A 69 22.48 -2.19 -15.69
CA ASN A 69 21.12 -2.58 -15.37
C ASN A 69 20.20 -1.34 -15.17
N TRP A 70 20.74 -0.27 -14.57
CA TRP A 70 20.02 0.99 -14.39
C TRP A 70 19.73 1.65 -15.74
N THR A 71 20.73 1.80 -16.60
CA THR A 71 20.56 2.33 -17.97
C THR A 71 19.55 1.47 -18.74
N TYR A 72 19.68 0.15 -18.67
CA TYR A 72 18.74 -0.76 -19.34
C TYR A 72 17.29 -0.54 -18.87
N VAL A 73 17.05 -0.51 -17.57
CA VAL A 73 15.69 -0.36 -17.01
C VAL A 73 15.07 1.00 -17.38
N PHE A 74 15.82 2.09 -17.29
CA PHE A 74 15.27 3.43 -17.52
C PHE A 74 15.17 3.84 -18.97
N GLU A 75 16.10 3.40 -19.82
CA GLU A 75 16.22 3.86 -21.19
C GLU A 75 15.81 2.83 -22.24
N HIS A 76 16.03 1.54 -21.95
CA HIS A 76 15.85 0.49 -22.96
C HIS A 76 14.70 -0.48 -22.64
N TYR A 77 14.20 -0.54 -21.40
CA TYR A 77 13.13 -1.46 -21.04
C TYR A 77 11.74 -0.84 -21.26
N PRO A 78 11.02 -1.21 -22.34
CA PRO A 78 9.82 -0.50 -22.77
C PRO A 78 8.64 -0.62 -21.82
N LEU A 79 8.67 -1.59 -20.89
CA LEU A 79 7.60 -1.84 -19.94
C LEU A 79 7.72 -1.02 -18.65
N PHE A 80 8.89 -0.42 -18.38
CA PHE A 80 9.14 0.29 -17.12
C PHE A 80 8.22 1.51 -16.93
N TRP A 81 8.18 2.41 -17.92
CA TRP A 81 7.39 3.64 -17.81
C TRP A 81 5.88 3.41 -17.78
N PRO A 82 5.30 2.50 -18.59
CA PRO A 82 3.90 2.08 -18.40
C PRO A 82 3.60 1.55 -17.01
N ALA A 83 4.45 0.67 -16.46
CA ALA A 83 4.27 0.13 -15.13
C ALA A 83 4.38 1.19 -14.03
N MET A 84 5.34 2.11 -14.15
CA MET A 84 5.49 3.25 -13.25
C MET A 84 4.23 4.10 -13.22
N ARG A 85 3.74 4.51 -14.39
CA ARG A 85 2.53 5.35 -14.51
C ARG A 85 1.29 4.65 -13.93
N ASN A 86 1.12 3.34 -14.19
CA ASN A 86 0.00 2.58 -13.66
C ASN A 86 0.09 2.43 -12.14
N THR A 87 1.28 2.16 -11.60
CA THR A 87 1.49 2.08 -10.15
C THR A 87 1.17 3.41 -9.48
N LEU A 88 1.64 4.53 -10.01
CA LEU A 88 1.33 5.85 -9.49
C LEU A 88 -0.16 6.19 -9.61
N TRP A 89 -0.81 5.79 -10.70
CA TRP A 89 -2.25 5.95 -10.87
C TRP A 89 -3.03 5.18 -9.79
N LEU A 90 -2.65 3.92 -9.50
CA LEU A 90 -3.26 3.14 -8.42
C LEU A 90 -3.07 3.82 -7.07
N VAL A 91 -1.87 4.35 -6.79
CA VAL A 91 -1.60 5.09 -5.55
C VAL A 91 -2.55 6.29 -5.41
N VAL A 92 -2.66 7.11 -6.43
CA VAL A 92 -3.45 8.36 -6.35
C VAL A 92 -4.95 8.04 -6.32
N VAL A 93 -5.44 7.24 -7.25
CA VAL A 93 -6.89 7.05 -7.45
C VAL A 93 -7.44 6.07 -6.41
N VAL A 94 -6.84 4.88 -6.28
CA VAL A 94 -7.39 3.85 -5.39
C VAL A 94 -7.29 4.26 -3.93
N VAL A 95 -6.15 4.84 -3.50
CA VAL A 95 -5.99 5.27 -2.09
C VAL A 95 -6.98 6.37 -1.76
N THR A 96 -7.10 7.39 -2.63
CA THR A 96 -8.05 8.50 -2.42
C THR A 96 -9.48 8.00 -2.31
N LEU A 97 -9.90 7.12 -3.23
CA LEU A 97 -11.26 6.58 -3.23
C LEU A 97 -11.49 5.66 -2.01
N ARG A 98 -10.55 4.78 -1.67
CA ARG A 98 -10.67 3.93 -0.49
C ARG A 98 -10.80 4.74 0.80
N VAL A 99 -10.00 5.78 0.98
CA VAL A 99 -10.08 6.66 2.17
C VAL A 99 -11.42 7.41 2.18
N ALA A 100 -11.83 7.99 1.05
CA ALA A 100 -13.08 8.74 0.96
C ALA A 100 -14.31 7.85 1.21
N PHE A 101 -14.39 6.69 0.55
CA PHE A 101 -15.51 5.76 0.70
C PHE A 101 -15.50 5.08 2.08
N GLY A 102 -14.33 4.69 2.61
CA GLY A 102 -14.19 4.12 3.94
C GLY A 102 -14.68 5.07 5.04
N LEU A 103 -14.27 6.34 4.94
CA LEU A 103 -14.76 7.39 5.84
C LEU A 103 -16.26 7.63 5.65
N GLY A 104 -16.74 7.72 4.42
CA GLY A 104 -18.16 7.92 4.10
C GLY A 104 -19.04 6.81 4.66
N ILE A 105 -18.68 5.55 4.45
CA ILE A 105 -19.40 4.38 4.98
C ILE A 105 -19.31 4.36 6.52
N GLY A 106 -18.14 4.65 7.11
CA GLY A 106 -17.96 4.77 8.55
C GLY A 106 -18.91 5.81 9.14
N LEU A 107 -19.00 7.02 8.55
CA LEU A 107 -19.94 8.07 8.95
C LEU A 107 -21.41 7.65 8.85
N LEU A 108 -21.77 6.91 7.82
CA LEU A 108 -23.15 6.42 7.66
C LEU A 108 -23.49 5.39 8.72
N ILE A 109 -22.60 4.45 8.99
CA ILE A 109 -22.84 3.37 9.97
C ILE A 109 -22.90 3.94 11.41
N THR A 110 -22.11 4.96 11.75
CA THR A 110 -22.20 5.59 13.09
C THR A 110 -23.55 6.26 13.37
N LYS A 111 -24.32 6.61 12.34
CA LYS A 111 -25.67 7.20 12.48
C LYS A 111 -26.77 6.15 12.64
N ILE A 112 -26.49 4.88 12.39
CA ILE A 112 -27.49 3.80 12.50
C ILE A 112 -27.67 3.45 13.98
N LYS A 113 -28.90 3.56 14.48
CA LYS A 113 -29.24 3.29 15.89
C LYS A 113 -29.43 1.78 16.17
N THR A 114 -29.99 1.03 15.23
CA THR A 114 -30.30 -0.40 15.38
C THR A 114 -29.74 -1.22 14.22
N GLY A 115 -29.21 -2.41 14.52
CA GLY A 115 -28.67 -3.30 13.47
C GLY A 115 -27.26 -2.95 12.98
N THR A 116 -26.53 -2.07 13.65
CA THR A 116 -25.17 -1.66 13.28
C THR A 116 -24.23 -2.86 13.07
N GLY A 117 -24.39 -3.94 13.87
CA GLY A 117 -23.59 -5.15 13.76
C GLY A 117 -23.77 -5.84 12.41
N ILE A 118 -24.99 -5.89 11.86
CA ILE A 118 -25.28 -6.50 10.55
C ILE A 118 -24.55 -5.72 9.46
N PHE A 119 -24.67 -4.40 9.44
CA PHE A 119 -23.97 -3.56 8.46
C PHE A 119 -22.45 -3.68 8.56
N ARG A 120 -21.88 -3.71 9.76
CA ARG A 120 -20.45 -3.97 9.96
C ARG A 120 -20.04 -5.28 9.32
N THR A 121 -20.77 -6.35 9.60
CA THR A 121 -20.47 -7.67 9.05
C THR A 121 -20.55 -7.68 7.53
N LEU A 122 -21.63 -7.12 6.95
CA LEU A 122 -21.82 -7.07 5.50
C LEU A 122 -20.71 -6.32 4.77
N PHE A 123 -20.26 -5.18 5.28
CA PHE A 123 -19.16 -4.42 4.68
C PHE A 123 -17.77 -4.99 4.99
N TYR A 124 -17.60 -5.69 6.12
CA TYR A 124 -16.32 -6.29 6.49
C TYR A 124 -16.06 -7.65 5.84
N LEU A 125 -17.11 -8.41 5.57
CA LEU A 125 -17.00 -9.76 5.01
C LEU A 125 -16.23 -9.81 3.67
N PRO A 126 -16.43 -8.87 2.72
CA PRO A 126 -15.64 -8.82 1.50
C PRO A 126 -14.12 -8.68 1.73
N TYR A 127 -13.70 -7.93 2.74
CA TYR A 127 -12.29 -7.76 3.08
C TYR A 127 -11.62 -9.07 3.51
N LEU A 128 -12.36 -10.00 4.09
CA LEU A 128 -11.85 -11.31 4.50
C LEU A 128 -11.63 -12.28 3.34
N ALA A 129 -12.15 -11.96 2.15
CA ALA A 129 -12.00 -12.83 1.00
C ALA A 129 -10.54 -12.87 0.53
N PRO A 130 -9.97 -14.08 0.26
CA PRO A 130 -8.62 -14.19 -0.29
C PRO A 130 -8.49 -13.40 -1.60
N PRO A 131 -7.43 -12.58 -1.78
CA PRO A 131 -7.29 -11.67 -2.92
C PRO A 131 -7.39 -12.38 -4.29
N VAL A 132 -6.83 -13.58 -4.40
CA VAL A 132 -6.89 -14.38 -5.63
C VAL A 132 -8.35 -14.77 -5.95
N ALA A 133 -9.07 -15.34 -4.97
CA ALA A 133 -10.45 -15.76 -5.14
C ALA A 133 -11.37 -14.58 -5.45
N ALA A 134 -11.23 -13.48 -4.72
CA ALA A 134 -11.98 -12.25 -4.96
C ALA A 134 -11.75 -11.72 -6.40
N THR A 135 -10.49 -11.68 -6.84
CA THR A 135 -10.16 -11.20 -8.19
C THR A 135 -10.71 -12.11 -9.28
N MET A 136 -10.60 -13.44 -9.11
CA MET A 136 -11.16 -14.40 -10.06
C MET A 136 -12.71 -14.27 -10.15
N SER A 137 -13.38 -14.14 -8.99
CA SER A 137 -14.82 -13.93 -8.93
C SER A 137 -15.25 -12.64 -9.64
N PHE A 138 -14.54 -11.53 -9.42
CA PHE A 138 -14.79 -10.28 -10.12
C PHE A 138 -14.55 -10.38 -11.62
N ALA A 139 -13.46 -11.03 -12.04
CA ALA A 139 -13.18 -11.23 -13.45
C ALA A 139 -14.27 -12.09 -14.15
N PHE A 140 -14.82 -13.06 -13.43
CA PHE A 140 -15.96 -13.85 -13.92
C PHE A 140 -17.27 -13.04 -13.97
N LEU A 141 -17.61 -12.32 -12.88
CA LEU A 141 -18.80 -11.48 -12.80
C LEU A 141 -18.84 -10.39 -13.88
N LEU A 142 -17.67 -9.82 -14.19
CA LEU A 142 -17.48 -8.75 -15.15
C LEU A 142 -17.06 -9.26 -16.55
N ASN A 143 -17.15 -10.56 -16.81
CA ASN A 143 -16.76 -11.12 -18.12
C ASN A 143 -17.66 -10.58 -19.23
N PRO A 144 -17.10 -10.04 -20.34
CA PRO A 144 -17.91 -9.45 -21.40
C PRO A 144 -18.89 -10.40 -22.07
N GLY A 145 -18.54 -11.71 -22.19
CA GLY A 145 -19.39 -12.68 -22.92
C GLY A 145 -20.38 -13.42 -22.04
N THR A 146 -20.03 -13.74 -20.80
CA THR A 146 -20.80 -14.67 -19.95
C THR A 146 -21.10 -14.10 -18.55
N GLY A 147 -20.57 -12.91 -18.24
CA GLY A 147 -20.69 -12.33 -16.90
C GLY A 147 -22.11 -11.81 -16.61
N PRO A 148 -22.66 -12.13 -15.42
CA PRO A 148 -24.02 -11.73 -15.06
C PRO A 148 -24.17 -10.19 -14.98
N VAL A 149 -23.11 -9.44 -14.68
CA VAL A 149 -23.15 -7.97 -14.64
C VAL A 149 -23.39 -7.41 -16.04
N ASN A 150 -22.65 -7.88 -17.05
CA ASN A 150 -22.84 -7.43 -18.43
C ASN A 150 -24.21 -7.86 -18.99
N SER A 151 -24.63 -9.08 -18.69
CA SER A 151 -25.96 -9.55 -19.08
C SER A 151 -27.10 -8.71 -18.48
N PHE A 152 -26.91 -8.19 -17.26
CA PHE A 152 -27.85 -7.27 -16.63
C PHE A 152 -27.83 -5.88 -17.30
N LEU A 153 -26.64 -5.34 -17.56
CA LEU A 153 -26.49 -4.03 -18.23
C LEU A 153 -27.12 -4.01 -19.60
N GLU A 154 -26.91 -5.07 -20.39
CA GLU A 154 -27.52 -5.23 -21.72
C GLU A 154 -29.05 -5.29 -21.67
N LYS A 155 -29.62 -5.98 -20.66
CA LYS A 155 -31.09 -6.06 -20.48
C LYS A 155 -31.73 -4.69 -20.20
N ILE A 156 -31.00 -3.78 -19.57
CA ILE A 156 -31.48 -2.41 -19.30
C ILE A 156 -31.05 -1.40 -20.37
N GLY A 157 -30.46 -1.87 -21.48
CA GLY A 157 -30.08 -1.06 -22.64
C GLY A 157 -28.77 -0.27 -22.46
N ILE A 158 -27.93 -0.63 -21.47
CA ILE A 158 -26.62 0.00 -21.25
C ILE A 158 -25.58 -0.86 -21.97
N PRO A 159 -24.74 -0.26 -22.87
CA PRO A 159 -23.62 -0.98 -23.49
C PRO A 159 -22.68 -1.56 -22.43
N ALA A 160 -22.46 -2.87 -22.49
CA ALA A 160 -21.62 -3.57 -21.52
C ALA A 160 -20.14 -3.23 -21.77
N PRO A 161 -19.41 -2.74 -20.75
CA PRO A 161 -17.96 -2.48 -20.87
C PRO A 161 -17.16 -3.77 -21.02
N GLY A 162 -15.97 -3.65 -21.64
CA GLY A 162 -15.02 -4.76 -21.74
C GLY A 162 -14.31 -5.10 -20.43
N TRP A 163 -14.47 -4.30 -19.39
CA TRP A 163 -13.86 -4.45 -18.06
C TRP A 163 -12.38 -4.84 -18.14
N PHE A 164 -12.01 -6.02 -17.62
CA PHE A 164 -10.64 -6.50 -17.64
C PHE A 164 -10.11 -6.91 -19.04
N ASN A 165 -10.95 -6.90 -20.07
CA ASN A 165 -10.55 -7.16 -21.46
C ASN A 165 -10.36 -5.88 -22.29
N ASP A 166 -10.65 -4.70 -21.71
CA ASP A 166 -10.50 -3.40 -22.34
C ASP A 166 -9.50 -2.54 -21.56
N PRO A 167 -8.47 -1.98 -22.22
CA PRO A 167 -7.47 -1.12 -21.58
C PRO A 167 -8.07 0.09 -20.85
N THR A 168 -9.19 0.64 -21.36
CA THR A 168 -9.88 1.79 -20.77
C THR A 168 -10.58 1.44 -19.46
N TRP A 169 -11.20 0.25 -19.41
CA TRP A 169 -12.05 -0.18 -18.30
C TRP A 169 -11.32 -1.04 -17.26
N SER A 170 -10.12 -1.55 -17.57
CA SER A 170 -9.38 -2.43 -16.67
C SER A 170 -9.00 -1.77 -15.33
N LYS A 171 -8.60 -0.51 -15.33
CA LYS A 171 -8.31 0.25 -14.10
C LYS A 171 -9.56 0.58 -13.28
N PRO A 172 -10.67 1.07 -13.87
CA PRO A 172 -11.96 1.15 -13.19
C PRO A 172 -12.41 -0.17 -12.57
N ALA A 173 -12.30 -1.29 -13.29
CA ALA A 173 -12.65 -2.61 -12.78
C ALA A 173 -11.79 -3.03 -11.56
N LEU A 174 -10.48 -2.80 -11.61
CA LEU A 174 -9.60 -2.97 -10.44
C LEU A 174 -10.00 -2.07 -9.28
N THR A 175 -10.36 -0.82 -9.57
CA THR A 175 -10.80 0.12 -8.53
C THR A 175 -12.07 -0.36 -7.84
N LEU A 176 -13.04 -0.86 -8.59
CA LEU A 176 -14.26 -1.46 -8.02
C LEU A 176 -13.94 -2.65 -7.11
N LEU A 177 -13.02 -3.53 -7.52
CA LEU A 177 -12.56 -4.64 -6.70
C LEU A 177 -11.95 -4.16 -5.37
N PHE A 178 -11.11 -3.12 -5.40
CA PHE A 178 -10.51 -2.55 -4.19
C PHE A 178 -11.53 -1.83 -3.30
N LEU A 179 -12.54 -1.20 -3.87
CA LEU A 179 -13.62 -0.57 -3.13
C LEU A 179 -14.59 -1.61 -2.52
N TRP A 180 -14.80 -2.74 -3.18
CA TRP A 180 -15.58 -3.83 -2.62
C TRP A 180 -14.96 -4.37 -1.32
N GLY A 181 -13.63 -4.45 -1.22
CA GLY A 181 -12.90 -4.88 -0.03
C GLY A 181 -12.59 -3.75 0.98
N ILE A 182 -13.42 -2.72 1.11
CA ILE A 182 -13.14 -1.52 1.91
C ILE A 182 -13.38 -1.67 3.41
N GLY A 183 -13.83 -2.85 3.84
CA GLY A 183 -14.30 -3.09 5.21
C GLY A 183 -13.28 -2.78 6.31
N ASP A 184 -11.99 -2.95 6.05
CA ASP A 184 -10.90 -2.60 6.97
C ASP A 184 -10.91 -1.11 7.34
N LEU A 185 -10.92 -0.24 6.33
CA LEU A 185 -10.93 1.22 6.53
C LEU A 185 -12.24 1.70 7.13
N MET A 186 -13.37 1.11 6.74
CA MET A 186 -14.67 1.41 7.32
C MET A 186 -14.68 1.19 8.84
N VAL A 187 -14.15 0.04 9.32
CA VAL A 187 -14.08 -0.26 10.76
C VAL A 187 -13.14 0.69 11.48
N ILE A 188 -11.97 0.97 10.93
CA ILE A 188 -10.99 1.89 11.50
C ILE A 188 -11.57 3.30 11.62
N PHE A 189 -12.19 3.83 10.58
CA PHE A 189 -12.80 5.15 10.61
C PHE A 189 -14.00 5.20 11.53
N MET A 190 -14.83 4.17 11.57
CA MET A 190 -15.95 4.11 12.49
C MET A 190 -15.48 4.15 13.95
N ALA A 191 -14.43 3.42 14.32
CA ALA A 191 -13.85 3.47 15.66
C ALA A 191 -13.35 4.88 16.00
N ALA A 192 -12.60 5.50 15.09
CA ALA A 192 -12.11 6.86 15.26
C ALA A 192 -13.22 7.91 15.39
N LEU A 193 -14.33 7.74 14.66
CA LEU A 193 -15.48 8.64 14.72
C LEU A 193 -16.24 8.52 16.05
N LEU A 194 -16.29 7.32 16.63
CA LEU A 194 -16.93 7.09 17.93
C LEU A 194 -16.09 7.59 19.12
N ASP A 195 -14.78 7.76 18.92
CA ASP A 195 -13.83 8.26 19.92
C ASP A 195 -13.82 9.80 20.03
N VAL A 196 -14.44 10.52 19.10
CA VAL A 196 -14.51 11.99 19.15
C VAL A 196 -15.42 12.41 20.32
N PRO A 197 -14.92 13.28 21.26
CA PRO A 197 -15.69 13.72 22.43
C PRO A 197 -16.99 14.41 22.04
N ARG A 198 -18.09 14.00 22.67
CA ARG A 198 -19.43 14.55 22.40
C ARG A 198 -19.55 16.04 22.79
N GLU A 199 -18.83 16.46 23.82
CA GLU A 199 -18.77 17.84 24.26
C GLU A 199 -18.36 18.81 23.16
N GLN A 200 -17.48 18.39 22.27
CA GLN A 200 -17.06 19.23 21.13
C GLN A 200 -18.19 19.42 20.11
N TYR A 201 -19.03 18.41 19.90
CA TYR A 201 -20.20 18.54 19.03
C TYR A 201 -21.28 19.40 19.65
N GLU A 202 -21.52 19.23 20.95
CA GLU A 202 -22.50 20.00 21.71
C GLU A 202 -22.12 21.49 21.77
N ALA A 203 -20.85 21.79 22.03
CA ALA A 203 -20.35 23.17 22.01
C ALA A 203 -20.53 23.80 20.60
N ALA A 204 -20.16 23.08 19.54
CA ALA A 204 -20.35 23.57 18.17
C ALA A 204 -21.86 23.76 17.80
N GLU A 205 -22.77 22.96 18.39
CA GLU A 205 -24.21 23.14 18.20
C GLU A 205 -24.71 24.39 18.90
N LEU A 206 -24.22 24.67 20.10
CA LEU A 206 -24.54 25.89 20.82
C LEU A 206 -24.07 27.16 20.10
N ASP A 207 -22.93 27.06 19.41
CA ASP A 207 -22.38 28.12 18.55
C ASP A 207 -23.13 28.25 17.20
N GLY A 208 -24.15 27.43 16.94
CA GLY A 208 -24.97 27.48 15.73
C GLY A 208 -24.31 26.83 14.52
N ALA A 209 -23.27 25.99 14.70
CA ALA A 209 -22.57 25.34 13.61
C ALA A 209 -23.44 24.32 12.85
N SER A 210 -23.50 24.44 11.52
CA SER A 210 -24.18 23.49 10.65
C SER A 210 -23.49 22.12 10.66
N ALA A 211 -24.18 21.08 10.18
CA ALA A 211 -23.62 19.71 10.10
C ALA A 211 -22.31 19.64 9.28
N TRP A 212 -22.18 20.44 8.20
CA TRP A 212 -20.95 20.55 7.41
C TRP A 212 -19.83 21.24 8.19
N GLN A 213 -20.13 22.30 8.94
CA GLN A 213 -19.16 22.98 9.79
C GLN A 213 -18.64 22.08 10.89
N ARG A 214 -19.53 21.33 11.57
CA ARG A 214 -19.14 20.31 12.57
C ARG A 214 -18.27 19.20 11.95
N PHE A 215 -18.61 18.70 10.77
CA PHE A 215 -17.77 17.74 10.06
C PHE A 215 -16.39 18.33 9.74
N ARG A 216 -16.34 19.57 9.22
CA ARG A 216 -15.08 20.20 8.76
C ARG A 216 -14.19 20.65 9.90
N TYR A 217 -14.77 21.17 11.00
CA TYR A 217 -14.01 21.80 12.08
C TYR A 217 -13.92 20.97 13.36
N VAL A 218 -14.78 19.97 13.56
CA VAL A 218 -14.73 19.06 14.71
C VAL A 218 -14.30 17.66 14.26
N THR A 219 -15.05 17.03 13.36
CA THR A 219 -14.80 15.63 12.99
C THR A 219 -13.46 15.44 12.29
N LEU A 220 -13.21 16.13 11.17
CA LEU A 220 -12.00 15.96 10.38
C LEU A 220 -10.70 16.22 11.15
N PRO A 221 -10.58 17.29 11.98
CA PRO A 221 -9.37 17.50 12.76
C PRO A 221 -9.12 16.38 13.77
N ASN A 222 -10.15 15.92 14.48
CA ASN A 222 -10.02 14.84 15.49
C ASN A 222 -9.58 13.51 14.87
N ILE A 223 -10.10 13.13 13.70
CA ILE A 223 -9.74 11.87 13.02
C ILE A 223 -8.57 12.02 12.05
N SER A 224 -7.98 13.21 11.91
CA SER A 224 -6.85 13.48 11.01
C SER A 224 -5.67 12.51 11.19
N PRO A 225 -5.27 12.09 12.42
CA PRO A 225 -4.23 11.09 12.59
C PRO A 225 -4.57 9.75 11.94
N ILE A 226 -5.84 9.35 12.00
CA ILE A 226 -6.33 8.09 11.43
C ILE A 226 -6.43 8.18 9.90
N ILE A 227 -6.87 9.33 9.37
CA ILE A 227 -6.83 9.58 7.91
C ILE A 227 -5.39 9.46 7.40
N MET A 228 -4.43 10.07 8.10
CA MET A 228 -3.02 9.99 7.74
C MET A 228 -2.50 8.54 7.77
N PHE A 229 -2.83 7.78 8.80
CA PHE A 229 -2.50 6.36 8.89
C PHE A 229 -3.08 5.58 7.71
N ALA A 230 -4.37 5.79 7.39
CA ALA A 230 -5.04 5.15 6.26
C ALA A 230 -4.40 5.50 4.91
N VAL A 231 -4.00 6.77 4.71
CA VAL A 231 -3.30 7.20 3.49
C VAL A 231 -1.92 6.57 3.39
N VAL A 232 -1.10 6.61 4.45
CA VAL A 232 0.26 6.05 4.43
C VAL A 232 0.23 4.54 4.17
N THR A 233 -0.61 3.81 4.90
CA THR A 233 -0.75 2.34 4.71
C THR A 233 -1.34 2.01 3.35
N GLY A 234 -2.31 2.80 2.88
CA GLY A 234 -2.91 2.66 1.55
C GLY A 234 -1.89 2.88 0.43
N VAL A 235 -1.02 3.89 0.53
CA VAL A 235 0.07 4.14 -0.43
C VAL A 235 1.02 2.95 -0.50
N ILE A 236 1.44 2.43 0.66
CA ILE A 236 2.34 1.26 0.72
C ILE A 236 1.68 0.05 0.06
N GLN A 237 0.40 -0.24 0.38
CA GLN A 237 -0.35 -1.36 -0.22
C GLN A 237 -0.54 -1.18 -1.74
N ALA A 238 -0.86 0.02 -2.20
CA ALA A 238 -1.05 0.30 -3.62
C ALA A 238 0.27 0.16 -4.41
N MET A 239 1.40 0.59 -3.85
CA MET A 239 2.72 0.40 -4.45
C MET A 239 3.15 -1.06 -4.52
N GLN A 240 2.70 -1.89 -3.59
CA GLN A 240 2.97 -3.33 -3.54
C GLN A 240 1.90 -4.17 -4.27
N CYS A 241 1.00 -3.53 -5.00
CA CYS A 241 -0.11 -4.20 -5.68
C CYS A 241 0.40 -5.10 -6.82
N TYR A 242 0.33 -6.42 -6.60
CA TYR A 242 0.80 -7.45 -7.52
C TYR A 242 -0.31 -8.43 -7.88
N THR A 243 -0.98 -9.01 -6.88
CA THR A 243 -1.87 -10.18 -7.06
C THR A 243 -3.09 -9.86 -7.90
N GLN A 244 -3.82 -8.79 -7.58
CA GLN A 244 -5.08 -8.47 -8.24
C GLN A 244 -4.89 -8.16 -9.73
N PRO A 245 -4.00 -7.25 -10.16
CA PRO A 245 -3.82 -6.98 -11.58
C PRO A 245 -3.24 -8.18 -12.35
N LEU A 246 -2.39 -9.01 -11.71
CA LEU A 246 -1.87 -10.23 -12.32
C LEU A 246 -2.98 -11.26 -12.57
N ILE A 247 -3.77 -11.57 -11.54
CA ILE A 247 -4.84 -12.56 -11.64
C ILE A 247 -5.95 -12.09 -12.57
N ALA A 248 -6.35 -10.82 -12.49
CA ALA A 248 -7.33 -10.24 -13.40
C ALA A 248 -6.90 -10.38 -14.86
N GLY A 249 -5.65 -10.04 -15.16
CA GLY A 249 -5.09 -10.18 -16.51
C GLY A 249 -5.03 -11.64 -16.99
N LYS A 250 -4.63 -12.58 -16.12
CA LYS A 250 -4.58 -14.02 -16.46
C LYS A 250 -5.95 -14.60 -16.73
N VAL A 251 -6.97 -14.23 -15.92
CA VAL A 251 -8.35 -14.71 -16.15
C VAL A 251 -8.91 -14.10 -17.43
N ALA A 252 -8.77 -12.79 -17.61
CA ALA A 252 -9.30 -12.08 -18.76
C ALA A 252 -8.66 -12.50 -20.10
N SER A 253 -7.35 -12.83 -20.09
CA SER A 253 -6.65 -13.34 -21.28
C SER A 253 -6.94 -14.81 -21.60
N GLY A 254 -7.71 -15.53 -20.76
CA GLY A 254 -8.01 -16.96 -20.95
C GLY A 254 -6.86 -17.92 -20.62
N VAL A 255 -5.71 -17.44 -20.16
CA VAL A 255 -4.51 -18.27 -19.87
C VAL A 255 -4.79 -19.30 -18.77
N ILE A 256 -5.64 -19.00 -17.80
CA ILE A 256 -6.02 -19.95 -16.74
C ILE A 256 -6.82 -21.14 -17.31
N GLN A 257 -7.47 -20.99 -18.46
CA GLN A 257 -8.28 -22.03 -19.09
C GLN A 257 -7.48 -22.98 -20.01
N GLY A 258 -6.14 -22.93 -19.97
CA GLY A 258 -5.30 -23.91 -20.67
C GLY A 258 -4.98 -23.59 -22.14
N ALA A 259 -5.30 -22.43 -22.61
CA ALA A 259 -4.92 -21.99 -23.95
C ALA A 259 -3.45 -21.55 -23.99
N GLY A 260 -2.50 -22.44 -23.93
CA GLY A 260 -1.04 -22.39 -24.17
C GLY A 260 -0.31 -21.10 -24.60
N THR A 261 -0.91 -19.96 -24.42
CA THR A 261 -0.37 -18.65 -24.78
C THR A 261 0.50 -18.11 -23.63
N GLN A 262 1.69 -17.63 -23.98
CA GLN A 262 2.52 -16.92 -23.01
C GLN A 262 1.74 -15.71 -22.48
N PHE A 263 1.56 -15.65 -21.16
CA PHE A 263 0.91 -14.51 -20.50
C PHE A 263 1.82 -13.28 -20.58
N GLU A 264 1.38 -12.26 -21.30
CA GLU A 264 2.01 -10.95 -21.24
C GLU A 264 1.57 -10.21 -19.97
N PRO A 265 2.51 -9.78 -19.09
CA PRO A 265 2.16 -9.06 -17.88
C PRO A 265 1.48 -7.73 -18.22
N GLY A 266 0.40 -7.43 -17.47
CA GLY A 266 -0.34 -6.18 -17.64
C GLY A 266 -1.46 -6.21 -18.67
N TYR A 267 -1.95 -7.41 -19.06
CA TYR A 267 -3.12 -7.53 -19.93
C TYR A 267 -4.33 -6.74 -19.35
N PRO A 268 -5.12 -6.07 -20.21
CA PRO A 268 -4.96 -5.84 -21.65
C PRO A 268 -4.02 -4.66 -21.93
N ASP A 269 -3.25 -4.74 -22.98
CA ASP A 269 -2.36 -3.68 -23.50
C ASP A 269 -1.55 -2.92 -22.42
N LYS A 270 -0.93 -3.65 -21.51
CA LYS A 270 -0.13 -3.11 -20.38
C LYS A 270 -0.89 -2.17 -19.44
N SER A 271 -2.22 -2.07 -19.54
CA SER A 271 -3.05 -1.14 -18.77
C SER A 271 -3.08 -1.46 -17.27
N THR A 272 -2.88 -2.74 -16.90
CA THR A 272 -2.83 -3.20 -15.50
C THR A 272 -1.41 -3.55 -15.03
N LEU A 273 -0.40 -3.25 -15.84
CA LEU A 273 1.00 -3.53 -15.52
C LEU A 273 1.47 -2.68 -14.34
N THR A 274 2.02 -3.32 -13.30
CA THR A 274 2.57 -2.64 -12.12
C THR A 274 4.06 -2.94 -11.94
N LEU A 275 4.76 -2.09 -11.17
CA LEU A 275 6.19 -2.31 -10.88
C LEU A 275 6.44 -3.67 -10.20
N PRO A 276 5.65 -4.13 -9.20
CA PRO A 276 5.82 -5.48 -8.64
C PRO A 276 5.67 -6.61 -9.66
N GLN A 277 4.79 -6.46 -10.68
CA GLN A 277 4.70 -7.44 -11.76
C GLN A 277 5.98 -7.47 -12.61
N LEU A 278 6.64 -6.33 -12.83
CA LEU A 278 7.93 -6.29 -13.54
C LEU A 278 9.04 -6.94 -12.73
N VAL A 279 9.10 -6.70 -11.41
CA VAL A 279 10.05 -7.39 -10.51
C VAL A 279 9.90 -8.91 -10.65
N TYR A 280 8.66 -9.40 -10.61
CA TYR A 280 8.38 -10.82 -10.78
C TYR A 280 8.76 -11.33 -12.17
N ASN A 281 8.40 -10.60 -13.22
CA ASN A 281 8.69 -10.99 -14.61
C ASN A 281 10.19 -11.07 -14.87
N LEU A 282 10.95 -10.03 -14.50
CA LEU A 282 12.40 -10.00 -14.70
C LEU A 282 13.11 -11.02 -13.81
N GLY A 283 12.77 -11.07 -12.50
CA GLY A 283 13.45 -11.94 -11.56
C GLY A 283 13.12 -13.42 -11.74
N PHE A 284 11.83 -13.77 -11.87
CA PHE A 284 11.40 -15.18 -11.81
C PHE A 284 11.02 -15.81 -13.15
N GLN A 285 10.71 -15.00 -14.17
CA GLN A 285 10.40 -15.53 -15.51
C GLN A 285 11.56 -15.40 -16.49
N ARG A 286 12.34 -14.31 -16.40
CA ARG A 286 13.47 -14.04 -17.29
C ARG A 286 14.81 -14.30 -16.64
N PHE A 287 14.86 -14.55 -15.34
CA PHE A 287 16.08 -14.76 -14.56
C PHE A 287 17.10 -13.61 -14.68
N ASP A 288 16.62 -12.39 -14.89
CA ASP A 288 17.43 -11.16 -14.86
C ASP A 288 17.26 -10.49 -13.49
N TYR A 289 17.95 -11.04 -12.48
CA TYR A 289 17.88 -10.55 -11.11
C TYR A 289 18.49 -9.14 -10.98
N GLY A 290 19.52 -8.82 -11.79
CA GLY A 290 20.13 -7.51 -11.77
C GLY A 290 19.13 -6.39 -12.07
N SER A 291 18.41 -6.49 -13.17
CA SER A 291 17.36 -5.53 -13.55
C SER A 291 16.14 -5.58 -12.65
N ALA A 292 15.75 -6.75 -12.13
CA ALA A 292 14.68 -6.89 -11.15
C ALA A 292 15.00 -6.14 -9.86
N CYS A 293 16.25 -6.22 -9.37
CA CYS A 293 16.73 -5.48 -8.19
C CYS A 293 16.66 -3.96 -8.40
N VAL A 294 16.98 -3.46 -9.60
CA VAL A 294 16.84 -2.02 -9.92
C VAL A 294 15.38 -1.58 -9.73
N ILE A 295 14.41 -2.30 -10.30
CA ILE A 295 12.99 -1.95 -10.19
C ILE A 295 12.50 -2.04 -8.73
N ALA A 296 12.95 -3.05 -7.99
CA ALA A 296 12.63 -3.19 -6.57
C ALA A 296 13.18 -2.02 -5.74
N LEU A 297 14.40 -1.55 -6.02
CA LEU A 297 14.98 -0.36 -5.37
C LEU A 297 14.23 0.92 -5.75
N VAL A 298 13.84 1.09 -7.00
CA VAL A 298 13.00 2.22 -7.41
C VAL A 298 11.69 2.22 -6.65
N LEU A 299 11.02 1.08 -6.54
CA LEU A 299 9.77 0.94 -5.78
C LEU A 299 9.98 1.26 -4.29
N PHE A 300 11.08 0.79 -3.71
CA PHE A 300 11.45 1.08 -2.31
C PHE A 300 11.67 2.58 -2.08
N VAL A 301 12.48 3.23 -2.93
CA VAL A 301 12.77 4.67 -2.84
C VAL A 301 11.49 5.50 -3.02
N LEU A 302 10.63 5.15 -3.97
CA LEU A 302 9.35 5.81 -4.16
C LEU A 302 8.46 5.68 -2.93
N SER A 303 8.33 4.47 -2.37
CA SER A 303 7.52 4.23 -1.16
C SER A 303 8.04 5.04 0.02
N MET A 304 9.36 5.08 0.22
CA MET A 304 9.98 5.92 1.25
C MET A 304 9.75 7.41 1.02
N ALA A 305 9.91 7.88 -0.22
CA ALA A 305 9.74 9.29 -0.56
C ALA A 305 8.30 9.76 -0.31
N PHE A 306 7.30 8.98 -0.73
CA PHE A 306 5.89 9.27 -0.46
C PHE A 306 5.59 9.26 1.04
N THR A 307 6.05 8.25 1.77
CA THR A 307 5.83 8.15 3.21
C THR A 307 6.49 9.33 3.94
N ALA A 308 7.74 9.65 3.62
CA ALA A 308 8.47 10.77 4.20
C ALA A 308 7.80 12.12 3.89
N PHE A 309 7.33 12.32 2.65
CA PHE A 309 6.59 13.50 2.25
C PHE A 309 5.29 13.69 3.05
N LEU A 310 4.51 12.62 3.20
CA LEU A 310 3.27 12.65 3.97
C LEU A 310 3.53 12.92 5.46
N MET A 311 4.54 12.28 6.04
CA MET A 311 4.90 12.49 7.47
C MET A 311 5.40 13.91 7.75
N ARG A 312 6.19 14.50 6.85
CA ARG A 312 6.67 15.89 7.01
C ARG A 312 5.54 16.91 6.98
N ARG A 313 4.51 16.71 6.16
CA ARG A 313 3.34 17.61 6.13
C ARG A 313 2.55 17.63 7.44
N ARG A 314 2.56 16.53 8.20
CA ARG A 314 1.90 16.46 9.50
C ARG A 314 2.60 17.30 10.58
N GLY A 315 3.95 17.36 10.58
CA GLY A 315 4.71 18.16 11.54
C GLY A 315 4.34 19.65 11.52
N GLY A 316 3.95 20.19 10.35
CA GLY A 316 3.48 21.57 10.20
C GLY A 316 2.05 21.81 10.67
N LEU A 317 1.18 20.78 10.74
CA LEU A 317 -0.21 20.93 11.18
C LEU A 317 -0.38 20.80 12.70
N ILE A 318 0.53 20.12 13.38
CA ILE A 318 0.52 19.98 14.86
C ILE A 318 1.12 21.21 15.52
N GLN A 319 2.11 21.86 14.91
CA GLN A 319 2.74 23.09 15.43
C GLN A 319 1.89 24.37 15.21
N ALA A 320 0.83 24.30 14.42
CA ALA A 320 -0.07 25.45 14.19
C ALA A 320 -1.31 25.42 15.11
N GLY A 321 -1.39 24.46 16.03
CA GLY A 321 -2.52 24.28 16.97
C GLY A 321 -2.15 24.42 18.43
N ASP A 322 -0.87 24.74 18.74
CA ASP A 322 -0.39 25.24 20.03
C ASP A 322 -0.23 26.78 19.96
#